data_0a37bd67eb9863701a499500f893837e
#
_entry.id   0a37bd67eb9863701a499500f893837e
#
_cell.length_a   1.000
_cell.length_b   1.000
_cell.length_c   1.000
_cell.angle_alpha   90.00
_cell.angle_beta   90.00
_cell.angle_gamma   90.00
#
_symmetry.space_group_name_H-M   'P 1'
#
loop_
_entity.id
_entity.type
_entity.pdbx_description
1 polymer ?
#
loop_
_entity_poly.entity_id
_entity_poly.type
_entity_poly.pdbx_seq_one_letter_code
_entity_poly.pdbx_strand_id
1 'polypeptide(L)'
;AIRQNVGVQVMFAVRKALGSEEAIVPFVQSLLERGEMDTEDVDVGRILDFALSSAASLPDLAYRFCRDEAGVHVVLSGTGNAEHLERNLESFEREPLPKETTQKLRHIFRSVVSTTGQSLD
;
A
#
# COMPACT_ATOMS: atom_id res chain seq x y z
N ALA A 1 13.31 14.07 -5.61
CA ALA A 1 14.22 13.64 -4.57
C ALA A 1 15.52 13.09 -5.17
N ILE A 2 15.52 12.02 -5.96
CA ILE A 2 16.75 11.35 -6.49
C ILE A 2 17.68 12.35 -7.20
N ARG A 3 17.18 13.13 -8.17
CA ARG A 3 18.00 14.10 -8.94
C ARG A 3 18.63 15.21 -8.07
N GLN A 4 18.07 15.47 -6.90
CA GLN A 4 18.52 16.51 -5.98
C GLN A 4 19.28 15.92 -4.78
N ASN A 5 19.51 14.61 -4.78
CA ASN A 5 20.13 13.87 -3.67
C ASN A 5 19.44 14.13 -2.31
N VAL A 6 18.11 14.15 -2.32
CA VAL A 6 17.29 14.35 -1.13
C VAL A 6 16.79 13.00 -0.64
N GLY A 7 17.01 12.70 0.64
CA GLY A 7 16.49 11.49 1.28
C GLY A 7 14.97 11.53 1.41
N VAL A 8 14.32 10.39 1.19
CA VAL A 8 12.88 10.21 1.33
C VAL A 8 12.59 9.24 2.47
N GLN A 9 11.75 9.67 3.38
CA GLN A 9 11.23 8.86 4.47
C GLN A 9 9.71 8.70 4.29
N VAL A 10 9.25 7.46 4.26
CA VAL A 10 7.83 7.13 4.21
C VAL A 10 7.30 6.95 5.62
N MET A 11 6.26 7.71 5.95
CA MET A 11 5.47 7.56 7.17
C MET A 11 4.11 6.99 6.80
N PHE A 12 3.56 6.17 7.69
CA PHE A 12 2.22 5.61 7.51
C PHE A 12 2.07 4.74 6.25
N ALA A 13 3.07 3.92 5.94
CA ALA A 13 2.98 2.90 4.88
C ALA A 13 1.75 2.00 5.07
N VAL A 14 1.41 1.69 6.31
CA VAL A 14 0.18 0.98 6.70
C VAL A 14 -0.68 1.90 7.55
N ARG A 15 -1.87 2.24 7.06
CA ARG A 15 -2.82 3.05 7.81
C ARG A 15 -4.26 2.71 7.41
N LYS A 16 -5.17 2.71 8.40
CA LYS A 16 -6.63 2.54 8.24
C LYS A 16 -7.03 1.46 7.23
N ALA A 17 -7.30 1.81 5.98
CA ALA A 17 -7.75 0.90 4.94
C ALA A 17 -6.78 -0.25 4.65
N LEU A 18 -5.49 -0.08 4.91
CA LEU A 18 -4.48 -1.12 4.73
C LEU A 18 -4.26 -1.97 6.00
N GLY A 19 -5.00 -1.70 7.06
CA GLY A 19 -4.93 -2.47 8.30
C GLY A 19 -5.66 -3.81 8.24
N SER A 20 -6.68 -3.92 7.40
CA SER A 20 -7.45 -5.17 7.20
C SER A 20 -8.11 -5.21 5.82
N GLU A 21 -8.42 -6.42 5.36
CA GLU A 21 -9.10 -6.62 4.07
C GLU A 21 -10.54 -6.07 4.11
N GLU A 22 -11.21 -6.12 5.25
CA GLU A 22 -12.55 -5.56 5.42
C GLU A 22 -12.57 -4.04 5.28
N ALA A 23 -11.49 -3.36 5.65
CA ALA A 23 -11.38 -1.92 5.58
C ALA A 23 -11.08 -1.41 4.16
N ILE A 24 -10.46 -2.23 3.30
CA ILE A 24 -10.08 -1.82 1.95
C ILE A 24 -11.29 -1.69 1.02
N VAL A 25 -12.30 -2.55 1.16
CA VAL A 25 -13.47 -2.58 0.28
C VAL A 25 -14.27 -1.27 0.34
N PRO A 26 -14.70 -0.77 1.51
CA PRO A 26 -15.39 0.54 1.59
C PRO A 26 -14.51 1.70 1.09
N PHE A 27 -13.21 1.62 1.33
CA PHE A 27 -12.27 2.64 0.85
C PHE A 27 -12.24 2.68 -0.68
N VAL A 28 -12.09 1.53 -1.35
CA VAL A 28 -12.09 1.45 -2.81
C VAL A 28 -13.43 1.91 -3.40
N GLN A 29 -14.56 1.53 -2.79
CA GLN A 29 -15.88 2.02 -3.19
C GLN A 29 -15.94 3.54 -3.16
N SER A 30 -15.40 4.19 -2.12
CA SER A 30 -15.37 5.64 -2.02
C SER A 30 -14.51 6.30 -3.11
N LEU A 31 -13.43 5.66 -3.55
CA LEU A 31 -12.60 6.15 -4.64
C LEU A 31 -13.30 6.05 -6.00
N LEU A 32 -14.03 4.97 -6.23
CA LEU A 32 -14.88 4.80 -7.42
C LEU A 32 -15.99 5.85 -7.49
N GLU A 33 -16.69 6.08 -6.39
CA GLU A 33 -17.75 7.11 -6.29
C GLU A 33 -17.22 8.52 -6.58
N ARG A 34 -15.96 8.80 -6.27
CA ARG A 34 -15.30 10.07 -6.58
C ARG A 34 -14.72 10.15 -7.98
N GLY A 35 -14.77 9.06 -8.75
CA GLY A 35 -14.15 9.01 -10.06
C GLY A 35 -12.62 8.99 -10.04
N GLU A 36 -12.02 8.61 -8.91
CA GLU A 36 -10.56 8.50 -8.75
C GLU A 36 -10.02 7.13 -9.15
N MET A 37 -10.89 6.19 -9.45
CA MET A 37 -10.56 4.86 -9.97
C MET A 37 -11.50 4.51 -11.11
N ASP A 38 -11.01 3.70 -12.05
CA ASP A 38 -11.80 3.23 -13.18
C ASP A 38 -12.52 1.93 -12.83
N THR A 39 -13.81 1.85 -13.09
CA THR A 39 -14.62 0.65 -12.84
C THR A 39 -14.21 -0.53 -13.73
N GLU A 40 -13.61 -0.27 -14.88
CA GLU A 40 -13.12 -1.32 -15.78
C GLU A 40 -11.87 -2.02 -15.23
N ASP A 41 -11.10 -1.34 -14.40
CA ASP A 41 -9.86 -1.85 -13.80
C ASP A 41 -10.10 -2.65 -12.50
N VAL A 42 -11.32 -2.61 -11.92
CA VAL A 42 -11.53 -2.97 -10.52
C VAL A 42 -12.79 -3.79 -10.29
N ASP A 43 -12.63 -5.03 -9.89
CA ASP A 43 -13.64 -5.75 -9.12
C ASP A 43 -13.42 -5.44 -7.63
N VAL A 44 -14.33 -4.66 -7.04
CA VAL A 44 -14.19 -4.15 -5.66
C VAL A 44 -14.02 -5.27 -4.64
N GLY A 45 -14.70 -6.41 -4.83
CA GLY A 45 -14.59 -7.57 -3.94
C GLY A 45 -13.28 -8.34 -4.06
N ARG A 46 -12.53 -8.13 -5.13
CA ARG A 46 -11.32 -8.89 -5.48
C ARG A 46 -10.12 -8.03 -5.85
N ILE A 47 -10.20 -6.74 -5.54
CA ILE A 47 -9.21 -5.75 -6.02
C ILE A 47 -7.76 -6.11 -5.71
N LEU A 48 -7.51 -6.77 -4.60
CA LEU A 48 -6.17 -7.13 -4.16
C LEU A 48 -5.83 -8.61 -4.24
N ASP A 49 -6.74 -9.45 -4.75
CA ASP A 49 -6.48 -10.90 -4.83
C ASP A 49 -5.14 -11.19 -5.51
N PHE A 50 -4.87 -10.52 -6.65
CA PHE A 50 -3.63 -10.69 -7.39
C PHE A 50 -2.39 -10.26 -6.58
N ALA A 51 -2.52 -9.25 -5.73
CA ALA A 51 -1.42 -8.71 -4.94
C ALA A 51 -1.20 -9.54 -3.68
N LEU A 52 -2.27 -9.99 -3.03
CA LEU A 52 -2.22 -10.83 -1.84
C LEU A 52 -1.73 -12.25 -2.15
N SER A 53 -1.82 -12.70 -3.40
CA SER A 53 -1.16 -13.94 -3.80
C SER A 53 0.37 -13.89 -3.66
N SER A 54 0.96 -12.69 -3.61
CA SER A 54 2.40 -12.43 -3.49
C SER A 54 2.81 -11.84 -2.15
N ALA A 55 1.85 -11.65 -1.23
CA ALA A 55 2.06 -11.03 0.07
C ALA A 55 1.33 -11.81 1.17
N ALA A 56 1.90 -11.80 2.37
CA ALA A 56 1.30 -12.49 3.52
C ALA A 56 0.07 -11.76 4.09
N SER A 57 -0.02 -10.45 3.84
CA SER A 57 -1.11 -9.58 4.30
C SER A 57 -1.07 -8.24 3.61
N LEU A 58 -2.10 -7.40 3.78
CA LEU A 58 -2.10 -6.01 3.32
C LEU A 58 -0.96 -5.18 3.93
N PRO A 59 -0.66 -5.25 5.23
CA PRO A 59 0.52 -4.61 5.78
C PRO A 59 1.84 -5.06 5.13
N ASP A 60 2.02 -6.36 4.91
CA ASP A 60 3.20 -6.90 4.21
C ASP A 60 3.33 -6.32 2.79
N LEU A 61 2.22 -6.33 2.04
CA LEU A 61 2.16 -5.71 0.71
C LEU A 61 2.59 -4.25 0.75
N ALA A 62 2.02 -3.47 1.67
CA ALA A 62 2.25 -2.04 1.76
C ALA A 62 3.68 -1.69 2.17
N TYR A 63 4.25 -2.39 3.15
CA TYR A 63 5.65 -2.19 3.55
C TYR A 63 6.62 -2.51 2.44
N ARG A 64 6.45 -3.65 1.76
CA ARG A 64 7.31 -4.07 0.65
C ARG A 64 7.16 -3.14 -0.54
N PHE A 65 5.95 -2.71 -0.89
CA PHE A 65 5.71 -1.73 -1.93
C PHE A 65 6.46 -0.41 -1.66
N CYS A 66 6.38 0.11 -0.44
CA CYS A 66 7.06 1.34 -0.07
C CYS A 66 8.59 1.16 -0.01
N ARG A 67 9.08 0.05 0.54
CA ARG A 67 10.52 -0.24 0.66
C ARG A 67 11.20 -0.30 -0.71
N ASP A 68 10.53 -0.92 -1.68
CA ASP A 68 11.09 -1.20 -2.99
C ASP A 68 10.89 -0.03 -3.98
N GLU A 69 10.26 1.07 -3.54
CA GLU A 69 10.06 2.26 -4.37
C GLU A 69 11.36 3.02 -4.57
N ALA A 70 11.70 3.30 -5.83
CA ALA A 70 12.93 4.00 -6.17
C ALA A 70 13.00 5.39 -5.50
N GLY A 71 14.06 5.64 -4.75
CA GLY A 71 14.29 6.89 -4.04
C GLY A 71 13.72 6.95 -2.64
N VAL A 72 13.02 5.92 -2.17
CA VAL A 72 12.71 5.75 -0.75
C VAL A 72 13.95 5.21 -0.03
N HIS A 73 14.28 5.82 1.10
CA HIS A 73 15.47 5.47 1.88
C HIS A 73 15.12 4.88 3.24
N VAL A 74 14.00 5.31 3.81
CA VAL A 74 13.52 4.86 5.11
C VAL A 74 12.01 4.67 5.06
N VAL A 75 11.54 3.56 5.60
CA VAL A 75 10.10 3.34 5.86
C VAL A 75 9.93 3.18 7.37
N LEU A 76 9.12 4.05 7.96
CA LEU A 76 8.84 3.97 9.38
C LEU A 76 7.72 2.98 9.67
N SER A 77 7.98 2.11 10.62
CA SER A 77 6.98 1.23 11.22
C SER A 77 6.77 1.62 12.67
N GLY A 78 5.53 1.73 13.11
CA GLY A 78 5.17 2.06 14.49
C GLY A 78 3.93 1.28 14.92
N THR A 79 4.06 0.55 16.03
CA THR A 79 2.96 -0.19 16.64
C THR A 79 3.21 -0.35 18.13
N GLY A 80 2.13 -0.37 18.92
CA GLY A 80 2.19 -0.71 20.36
C GLY A 80 2.10 -2.22 20.64
N ASN A 81 2.02 -3.05 19.60
CA ASN A 81 1.90 -4.50 19.70
C ASN A 81 3.18 -5.18 19.19
N ALA A 82 3.85 -5.96 20.06
CA ALA A 82 5.10 -6.64 19.74
C ALA A 82 4.97 -7.63 18.57
N GLU A 83 3.88 -8.39 18.51
CA GLU A 83 3.61 -9.35 17.45
C GLU A 83 3.45 -8.65 16.08
N HIS A 84 2.80 -7.48 16.06
CA HIS A 84 2.73 -6.68 14.84
C HIS A 84 4.11 -6.13 14.44
N LEU A 85 4.95 -5.77 15.41
CA LEU A 85 6.31 -5.33 15.13
C LEU A 85 7.14 -6.43 14.47
N GLU A 86 7.08 -7.64 15.00
CA GLU A 86 7.78 -8.80 14.43
C GLU A 86 7.35 -9.05 12.99
N ARG A 87 6.04 -9.10 12.70
CA ARG A 87 5.52 -9.27 11.35
C ARG A 87 5.94 -8.13 10.40
N ASN A 88 5.98 -6.90 10.90
CA ASN A 88 6.43 -5.76 10.10
C ASN A 88 7.92 -5.88 9.76
N LEU A 89 8.76 -6.34 10.70
CA LEU A 89 10.18 -6.58 10.45
C LEU A 89 10.38 -7.71 9.42
N GLU A 90 9.64 -8.82 9.54
CA GLU A 90 9.65 -9.88 8.53
C GLU A 90 9.35 -9.36 7.12
N SER A 91 8.42 -8.41 6.98
CA SER A 91 8.10 -7.80 5.69
C SER A 91 9.29 -7.08 5.05
N PHE A 92 10.18 -6.52 5.86
CA PHE A 92 11.39 -5.86 5.36
C PHE A 92 12.49 -6.85 4.95
N GLU A 93 12.44 -8.08 5.42
CA GLU A 93 13.41 -9.14 5.07
C GLU A 93 12.96 -9.97 3.87
N ARG A 94 11.68 -9.93 3.50
CA ARG A 94 11.13 -10.69 2.37
C ARG A 94 11.65 -10.18 1.03
N GLU A 95 11.64 -11.07 0.03
CA GLU A 95 11.96 -10.73 -1.35
C GLU A 95 11.07 -9.58 -1.87
N PRO A 96 11.56 -8.77 -2.81
CA PRO A 96 10.75 -7.74 -3.46
C PRO A 96 9.43 -8.29 -4.03
N LEU A 97 8.41 -7.44 -4.07
CA LEU A 97 7.17 -7.79 -4.77
C LEU A 97 7.44 -8.01 -6.27
N PRO A 98 6.71 -8.94 -6.92
CA PRO A 98 6.80 -9.11 -8.36
C PRO A 98 6.54 -7.78 -9.09
N LYS A 99 7.32 -7.51 -10.13
CA LYS A 99 7.17 -6.26 -10.93
C LYS A 99 5.76 -6.09 -11.49
N GLU A 100 5.15 -7.18 -11.92
CA GLU A 100 3.78 -7.18 -12.41
C GLU A 100 2.80 -6.70 -11.34
N THR A 101 2.93 -7.19 -10.11
CA THR A 101 2.10 -6.77 -8.96
C THR A 101 2.25 -5.27 -8.70
N THR A 102 3.48 -4.77 -8.63
CA THR A 102 3.73 -3.34 -8.36
C THR A 102 3.26 -2.44 -9.50
N GLN A 103 3.42 -2.85 -10.75
CA GLN A 103 2.93 -2.11 -11.92
C GLN A 103 1.39 -2.07 -11.95
N LYS A 104 0.73 -3.18 -11.66
CA LYS A 104 -0.73 -3.25 -11.61
C LYS A 104 -1.28 -2.39 -10.47
N LEU A 105 -0.68 -2.41 -9.28
CA LEU A 105 -1.05 -1.51 -8.19
C LEU A 105 -0.93 -0.04 -8.60
N ARG A 106 0.19 0.37 -9.21
CA ARG A 106 0.36 1.74 -9.71
C ARG A 106 -0.68 2.11 -10.76
N HIS A 107 -1.03 1.18 -11.63
CA HIS A 107 -2.05 1.41 -12.66
C HIS A 107 -3.43 1.63 -12.04
N ILE A 108 -3.86 0.74 -11.15
CA ILE A 108 -5.15 0.80 -10.47
C ILE A 108 -5.32 2.13 -9.70
N PHE A 109 -4.29 2.54 -8.95
CA PHE A 109 -4.34 3.72 -8.08
C PHE A 109 -3.75 5.00 -8.71
N ARG A 110 -3.50 5.02 -10.03
CA ARG A 110 -2.82 6.13 -10.73
C ARG A 110 -3.48 7.50 -10.61
N SER A 111 -4.80 7.51 -10.49
CA SER A 111 -5.61 8.75 -10.45
C SER A 111 -6.03 9.16 -9.04
N VAL A 112 -5.61 8.42 -8.02
CA VAL A 112 -5.96 8.72 -6.63
C VAL A 112 -5.14 9.90 -6.14
N VAL A 113 -5.82 11.00 -5.83
CA VAL A 113 -5.21 12.27 -5.37
C VAL A 113 -5.81 12.80 -4.06
N SER A 114 -7.01 12.36 -3.70
CA SER A 114 -7.75 12.89 -2.54
C SER A 114 -7.30 12.30 -1.21
N THR A 115 -6.61 11.16 -1.23
CA THR A 115 -6.28 10.45 0.00
C THR A 115 -4.83 10.67 0.41
N THR A 116 -4.65 11.05 1.65
CA THR A 116 -3.33 11.21 2.29
C THR A 116 -3.01 10.07 3.26
N GLY A 117 -3.82 9.02 3.28
CA GLY A 117 -3.78 7.98 4.31
C GLY A 117 -4.34 8.46 5.67
N GLN A 118 -4.77 9.71 5.77
CA GLN A 118 -5.57 10.21 6.90
C GLN A 118 -7.04 9.89 6.67
N SER A 119 -7.86 9.94 7.74
CA SER A 119 -9.27 9.59 7.65
C SER A 119 -9.98 10.34 6.54
N LEU A 120 -10.84 9.62 5.87
CA LEU A 120 -12.04 10.17 5.30
C LEU A 120 -12.98 10.40 6.49
N ASP A 121 -12.98 11.56 7.08
CA ASP A 121 -14.07 12.01 7.94
C ASP A 121 -15.18 12.52 7.04
#